data_ebcef52b20bfa31475839626ad9d3f83
#
_entry.id   ebcef52b20bfa31475839626ad9d3f83
#
_cell.length_a   1.000
_cell.length_b   1.000
_cell.length_c   1.000
_cell.angle_alpha   90.00
_cell.angle_beta   90.00
_cell.angle_gamma   90.00
#
_symmetry.space_group_name_H-M   'P 1'
#
loop_
_entity.id
_entity.type
_entity.pdbx_description
1 polymer ?
#
loop_
_entity_poly.entity_id
_entity_poly.type
_entity_poly.pdbx_seq_one_letter_code
_entity_poly.pdbx_strand_id
1 'polypeptide(L)'
;MVKVGVLKMGASGTALLVEYLLNERADRGDITVRVVTSGAKMQPEEAEVAEKLKAFDPDLVIVVSPNAALPGPKAAREAFEGKPVIVISDAPAKKAKDEFKEKGFGYILVNADSMIGARREFLDPTEMALFNADVVKVLAATGAFRLVQEAIDGVIDALKEGKTPELPQVIVTAERAVAAGNFKNPYARAKAMAAYYIAEKVADIDVKGCFIEQDPQKYIPLVASAHEMMRVAAIEADRAREIEKGSDSVYRTPHSKDGKILKKFSLMENHSKQ
;
A
#
# COMPACT_ATOMS: atom_id res chain seq x y z
N MET A 1 24.32 -3.64 -1.24
CA MET A 1 23.21 -3.36 -0.29
C MET A 1 22.49 -2.13 -0.79
N VAL A 2 21.18 -2.23 -1.07
CA VAL A 2 20.38 -1.13 -1.61
C VAL A 2 19.82 -0.29 -0.46
N LYS A 3 20.00 1.03 -0.55
CA LYS A 3 19.44 1.99 0.41
C LYS A 3 18.02 2.36 -0.03
N VAL A 4 17.01 1.93 0.73
CA VAL A 4 15.61 2.23 0.45
C VAL A 4 15.11 3.35 1.37
N GLY A 5 14.77 4.48 0.79
CA GLY A 5 14.17 5.60 1.50
C GLY A 5 12.66 5.61 1.34
N VAL A 6 11.92 5.66 2.45
CA VAL A 6 10.46 5.78 2.45
C VAL A 6 10.08 7.15 3.00
N LEU A 7 9.35 7.93 2.22
CA LEU A 7 8.81 9.23 2.61
C LEU A 7 7.28 9.14 2.65
N LYS A 8 6.70 9.33 3.83
CA LYS A 8 5.27 9.26 4.07
C LYS A 8 4.69 10.65 4.30
N MET A 9 3.66 11.00 3.53
CA MET A 9 2.90 12.24 3.71
C MET A 9 1.40 11.93 3.79
N GLY A 10 0.81 12.13 4.94
CA GLY A 10 -0.55 11.70 5.25
C GLY A 10 -0.62 10.23 5.69
N ALA A 11 -1.83 9.74 5.97
CA ALA A 11 -2.10 8.37 6.38
C ALA A 11 -2.61 7.54 5.18
N SER A 12 -2.03 6.35 5.00
CA SER A 12 -2.39 5.37 3.97
C SER A 12 -2.16 3.96 4.51
N GLY A 13 -3.06 3.04 4.24
CA GLY A 13 -2.93 1.62 4.61
C GLY A 13 -1.72 0.99 3.93
N THR A 14 -1.48 1.34 2.68
CA THR A 14 -0.33 0.87 1.92
C THR A 14 1.01 1.34 2.52
N ALA A 15 1.05 2.51 3.19
CA ALA A 15 2.26 2.97 3.89
C ALA A 15 2.69 2.00 4.99
N LEU A 16 1.74 1.48 5.78
CA LEU A 16 2.00 0.47 6.80
C LEU A 16 2.45 -0.86 6.18
N LEU A 17 1.82 -1.26 5.09
CA LEU A 17 2.19 -2.49 4.37
C LEU A 17 3.60 -2.41 3.79
N VAL A 18 4.02 -1.28 3.25
CA VAL A 18 5.39 -1.06 2.77
C VAL A 18 6.40 -1.17 3.93
N GLU A 19 6.08 -0.62 5.10
CA GLU A 19 6.94 -0.79 6.27
C GLU A 19 7.02 -2.26 6.72
N TYR A 20 5.92 -3.00 6.73
CA TYR A 20 5.93 -4.44 7.04
C TYR A 20 6.74 -5.24 6.02
N LEU A 21 6.63 -4.92 4.72
CA LEU A 21 7.40 -5.56 3.66
C LEU A 21 8.92 -5.38 3.87
N LEU A 22 9.34 -4.13 4.09
CA LEU A 22 10.75 -3.79 4.19
C LEU A 22 11.39 -4.22 5.53
N ASN A 23 10.57 -4.39 6.57
CA ASN A 23 10.98 -4.81 7.92
C ASN A 23 10.54 -6.24 8.27
N GLU A 24 10.16 -7.05 7.29
CA GLU A 24 9.74 -8.46 7.49
C GLU A 24 10.78 -9.27 8.29
N ARG A 25 12.06 -8.98 8.06
CA ARG A 25 13.18 -9.69 8.68
C ARG A 25 14.27 -8.70 9.12
N ALA A 26 14.69 -8.82 10.37
CA ALA A 26 15.79 -8.02 10.91
C ALA A 26 17.16 -8.40 10.31
N ASP A 27 17.29 -9.62 9.79
CA ASP A 27 18.54 -10.18 9.24
C ASP A 27 18.64 -10.07 7.70
N ARG A 28 17.81 -9.25 7.05
CA ARG A 28 17.97 -8.94 5.62
C ARG A 28 19.26 -8.16 5.38
N GLY A 29 20.14 -8.73 4.57
CA GLY A 29 21.45 -8.13 4.25
C GLY A 29 21.51 -7.42 2.90
N ASP A 30 20.44 -7.48 2.13
CA ASP A 30 20.36 -6.90 0.77
C ASP A 30 19.92 -5.44 0.76
N ILE A 31 19.17 -5.00 1.77
CA ILE A 31 18.64 -3.64 1.88
C ILE A 31 19.00 -2.99 3.22
N THR A 32 19.01 -1.66 3.24
CA THR A 32 18.91 -0.86 4.46
C THR A 32 17.84 0.20 4.27
N VAL A 33 17.02 0.44 5.29
CA VAL A 33 15.79 1.23 5.17
C VAL A 33 15.84 2.45 6.09
N ARG A 34 15.35 3.58 5.60
CA ARG A 34 15.02 4.75 6.42
C ARG A 34 13.63 5.24 6.06
N VAL A 35 12.83 5.52 7.07
CA VAL A 35 11.47 6.06 6.93
C VAL A 35 11.43 7.45 7.53
N VAL A 36 10.91 8.41 6.78
CA VAL A 36 10.60 9.75 7.27
C VAL A 36 9.13 10.05 7.04
N THR A 37 8.53 10.87 7.87
CA THR A 37 7.10 11.18 7.77
C THR A 37 6.80 12.62 8.19
N SER A 38 5.81 13.23 7.51
CA SER A 38 5.16 14.46 7.92
C SER A 38 3.94 14.23 8.84
N GLY A 39 3.67 12.97 9.22
CA GLY A 39 2.44 12.61 9.91
C GLY A 39 1.22 12.74 9.00
N ALA A 40 0.11 13.24 9.54
CA ALA A 40 -1.14 13.40 8.79
C ALA A 40 -1.16 14.60 7.83
N LYS A 41 -0.17 15.49 7.90
CA LYS A 41 -0.13 16.72 7.12
C LYS A 41 0.47 16.52 5.73
N MET A 42 -0.09 17.21 4.74
CA MET A 42 0.30 17.09 3.32
C MET A 42 0.43 18.44 2.62
N GLN A 43 0.67 19.52 3.41
CA GLN A 43 0.89 20.84 2.84
C GLN A 43 2.29 20.94 2.20
N PRO A 44 2.53 21.89 1.30
CA PRO A 44 3.83 22.06 0.65
C PRO A 44 4.99 22.24 1.62
N GLU A 45 4.77 22.93 2.73
CA GLU A 45 5.77 23.19 3.77
C GLU A 45 6.26 21.90 4.43
N GLU A 46 5.39 20.92 4.56
CA GLU A 46 5.72 19.62 5.15
C GLU A 46 6.64 18.76 4.25
N ALA A 47 6.82 19.15 2.99
CA ALA A 47 7.78 18.48 2.11
C ALA A 47 9.24 18.66 2.55
N GLU A 48 9.52 19.55 3.50
CA GLU A 48 10.86 19.72 4.10
C GLU A 48 11.43 18.43 4.70
N VAL A 49 10.55 17.47 5.10
CA VAL A 49 10.99 16.16 5.62
C VAL A 49 11.80 15.38 4.59
N ALA A 50 11.70 15.71 3.30
CA ALA A 50 12.52 15.12 2.24
C ALA A 50 14.02 15.37 2.47
N GLU A 51 14.40 16.51 3.04
CA GLU A 51 15.81 16.84 3.31
C GLU A 51 16.45 15.85 4.29
N LYS A 52 15.68 15.36 5.27
CA LYS A 52 16.16 14.32 6.20
C LYS A 52 16.44 13.01 5.47
N LEU A 53 15.65 12.68 4.46
CA LEU A 53 15.84 11.48 3.67
C LEU A 53 16.96 11.64 2.64
N LYS A 54 17.18 12.82 2.10
CA LYS A 54 18.34 13.12 1.23
C LYS A 54 19.67 12.86 1.93
N ALA A 55 19.78 13.17 3.23
CA ALA A 55 20.99 12.90 4.03
C ALA A 55 21.32 11.41 4.13
N PHE A 56 20.36 10.53 3.97
CA PHE A 56 20.57 9.09 3.89
C PHE A 56 21.12 8.64 2.52
N ASP A 57 20.96 9.47 1.50
CA ASP A 57 21.35 9.21 0.10
C ASP A 57 20.78 7.86 -0.42
N PRO A 58 19.45 7.72 -0.54
CA PRO A 58 18.80 6.47 -0.95
C PRO A 58 19.06 6.15 -2.42
N ASP A 59 19.19 4.85 -2.74
CA ASP A 59 19.26 4.34 -4.10
C ASP A 59 17.86 4.20 -4.73
N LEU A 60 16.85 3.96 -3.88
CA LEU A 60 15.42 3.92 -4.22
C LEU A 60 14.64 4.79 -3.24
N VAL A 61 13.76 5.63 -3.75
CA VAL A 61 12.82 6.41 -2.94
C VAL A 61 11.40 5.93 -3.18
N ILE A 62 10.67 5.66 -2.10
CA ILE A 62 9.24 5.33 -2.13
C ILE A 62 8.49 6.48 -1.45
N VAL A 63 7.70 7.23 -2.22
CA VAL A 63 6.86 8.31 -1.70
C VAL A 63 5.44 7.80 -1.56
N VAL A 64 4.92 7.72 -0.33
CA VAL A 64 3.58 7.21 -0.04
C VAL A 64 2.68 8.32 0.48
N SER A 65 1.52 8.49 -0.14
CA SER A 65 0.52 9.48 0.27
C SER A 65 -0.88 9.07 -0.19
N PRO A 66 -1.94 9.35 0.57
CA PRO A 66 -3.32 9.05 0.14
C PRO A 66 -3.73 9.86 -1.10
N ASN A 67 -3.09 11.00 -1.37
CA ASN A 67 -3.31 11.74 -2.61
C ASN A 67 -2.02 12.40 -3.09
N ALA A 68 -1.23 11.66 -3.85
CA ALA A 68 0.03 12.14 -4.40
C ALA A 68 -0.11 13.25 -5.47
N ALA A 69 -1.34 13.59 -5.87
CA ALA A 69 -1.59 14.72 -6.77
C ALA A 69 -1.60 16.08 -6.05
N LEU A 70 -1.56 16.10 -4.70
CA LEU A 70 -1.51 17.33 -3.91
C LEU A 70 -0.11 17.99 -3.97
N PRO A 71 -0.04 19.33 -3.76
CA PRO A 71 1.22 20.07 -3.86
C PRO A 71 2.33 19.58 -2.93
N GLY A 72 2.02 19.22 -1.68
CA GLY A 72 3.03 18.72 -0.73
C GLY A 72 3.67 17.40 -1.17
N PRO A 73 2.91 16.30 -1.41
CA PRO A 73 3.44 15.08 -1.98
C PRO A 73 4.12 15.26 -3.34
N LYS A 74 3.68 16.24 -4.14
CA LYS A 74 4.35 16.61 -5.38
C LYS A 74 5.75 17.16 -5.11
N ALA A 75 5.88 18.17 -4.27
CA ALA A 75 7.16 18.74 -3.88
C ALA A 75 8.10 17.69 -3.25
N ALA A 76 7.54 16.79 -2.43
CA ALA A 76 8.32 15.73 -1.79
C ALA A 76 8.96 14.75 -2.79
N ARG A 77 8.22 14.31 -3.84
CA ARG A 77 8.81 13.43 -4.85
C ARG A 77 9.77 14.14 -5.80
N GLU A 78 9.47 15.39 -6.15
CA GLU A 78 10.35 16.22 -7.00
C GLU A 78 11.70 16.53 -6.34
N ALA A 79 11.76 16.52 -5.01
CA ALA A 79 13.00 16.64 -4.26
C ALA A 79 14.01 15.51 -4.55
N PHE A 80 13.57 14.41 -5.17
CA PHE A 80 14.39 13.25 -5.57
C PHE A 80 14.45 13.06 -7.09
N GLU A 81 14.15 14.09 -7.88
CA GLU A 81 14.27 14.04 -9.34
C GLU A 81 15.69 13.57 -9.73
N GLY A 82 15.79 12.65 -10.70
CA GLY A 82 17.04 12.02 -11.08
C GLY A 82 17.40 10.72 -10.33
N LYS A 83 16.65 10.36 -9.29
CA LYS A 83 16.75 9.04 -8.61
C LYS A 83 15.59 8.13 -9.01
N PRO A 84 15.70 6.81 -8.85
CA PRO A 84 14.55 5.92 -8.92
C PRO A 84 13.51 6.27 -7.85
N VAL A 85 12.32 6.71 -8.26
CA VAL A 85 11.22 7.07 -7.36
C VAL A 85 9.98 6.25 -7.70
N ILE A 86 9.39 5.59 -6.71
CA ILE A 86 8.08 4.95 -6.78
C ILE A 86 7.08 5.78 -5.96
N VAL A 87 6.02 6.25 -6.62
CA VAL A 87 4.90 6.93 -5.96
C VAL A 87 3.83 5.89 -5.63
N ILE A 88 3.51 5.72 -4.36
CA ILE A 88 2.39 4.86 -3.92
C ILE A 88 1.27 5.75 -3.42
N SER A 89 0.06 5.55 -3.94
CA SER A 89 -1.06 6.42 -3.60
C SER A 89 -2.41 5.76 -3.82
N ASP A 90 -3.46 6.39 -3.28
CA ASP A 90 -4.83 5.92 -3.41
C ASP A 90 -5.49 6.45 -4.70
N ALA A 91 -6.73 6.07 -4.93
CA ALA A 91 -7.48 6.39 -6.13
C ALA A 91 -7.46 7.88 -6.57
N PRO A 92 -7.48 8.89 -5.68
CA PRO A 92 -7.44 10.31 -6.08
C PRO A 92 -6.21 10.71 -6.90
N ALA A 93 -5.09 9.99 -6.77
CA ALA A 93 -3.87 10.28 -7.51
C ALA A 93 -3.88 9.83 -8.97
N LYS A 94 -4.90 9.09 -9.42
CA LYS A 94 -5.04 8.66 -10.83
C LYS A 94 -4.95 9.82 -11.83
N LYS A 95 -5.42 11.00 -11.44
CA LYS A 95 -5.36 12.21 -12.27
C LYS A 95 -3.94 12.71 -12.56
N ALA A 96 -2.96 12.32 -11.73
CA ALA A 96 -1.55 12.70 -11.89
C ALA A 96 -0.71 11.62 -12.61
N LYS A 97 -1.33 10.54 -13.06
CA LYS A 97 -0.64 9.38 -13.65
C LYS A 97 0.26 9.77 -14.84
N ASP A 98 -0.23 10.64 -15.69
CA ASP A 98 0.53 11.05 -16.90
C ASP A 98 1.70 11.96 -16.50
N GLU A 99 1.53 12.84 -15.50
CA GLU A 99 2.63 13.61 -14.91
C GLU A 99 3.72 12.71 -14.33
N PHE A 100 3.33 11.63 -13.61
CA PHE A 100 4.32 10.68 -13.09
C PHE A 100 5.17 10.08 -14.19
N LYS A 101 4.56 9.68 -15.32
CA LYS A 101 5.27 9.13 -16.48
C LYS A 101 6.19 10.15 -17.13
N GLU A 102 5.70 11.36 -17.38
CA GLU A 102 6.46 12.45 -18.00
C GLU A 102 7.71 12.81 -17.18
N LYS A 103 7.61 12.74 -15.86
CA LYS A 103 8.70 13.01 -14.92
C LYS A 103 9.60 11.78 -14.67
N GLY A 104 9.31 10.64 -15.27
CA GLY A 104 10.09 9.41 -15.09
C GLY A 104 9.89 8.74 -13.73
N PHE A 105 8.80 9.02 -13.01
CA PHE A 105 8.44 8.35 -11.76
C PHE A 105 7.65 7.07 -12.02
N GLY A 106 7.96 6.01 -11.27
CA GLY A 106 7.08 4.85 -11.14
C GLY A 106 5.87 5.16 -10.28
N TYR A 107 4.79 4.40 -10.45
CA TYR A 107 3.64 4.54 -9.58
C TYR A 107 2.94 3.21 -9.30
N ILE A 108 2.37 3.11 -8.10
CA ILE A 108 1.47 2.03 -7.66
C ILE A 108 0.24 2.72 -7.07
N LEU A 109 -0.91 2.64 -7.75
CA LEU A 109 -2.14 3.27 -7.33
C LEU A 109 -3.10 2.20 -6.79
N VAL A 110 -3.44 2.29 -5.50
CA VAL A 110 -4.24 1.30 -4.79
C VAL A 110 -5.65 1.81 -4.60
N ASN A 111 -6.59 1.33 -5.40
CA ASN A 111 -7.96 1.85 -5.42
C ASN A 111 -8.74 1.59 -4.12
N ALA A 112 -8.44 0.48 -3.45
CA ALA A 112 -9.13 0.04 -2.24
C ALA A 112 -8.52 0.57 -0.95
N ASP A 113 -7.46 1.39 -1.01
CA ASP A 113 -6.92 2.09 0.15
C ASP A 113 -7.78 3.32 0.42
N SER A 114 -8.48 3.31 1.54
CA SER A 114 -9.42 4.35 1.93
C SER A 114 -9.08 4.97 3.29
N MET A 115 -7.80 4.94 3.66
CA MET A 115 -7.31 5.56 4.90
C MET A 115 -7.40 7.09 4.82
N ILE A 116 -8.49 7.58 4.27
CA ILE A 116 -8.78 8.99 4.19
C ILE A 116 -9.41 9.36 5.52
N GLY A 117 -8.80 10.26 6.19
CA GLY A 117 -9.23 10.84 7.44
C GLY A 117 -10.73 10.80 7.71
N ALA A 118 -11.12 11.15 8.80
CA ALA A 118 -12.46 11.08 9.25
C ALA A 118 -12.90 12.44 9.68
N ARG A 119 -14.15 12.61 9.68
CA ARG A 119 -14.79 13.75 10.31
C ARG A 119 -14.65 13.61 11.83
N ARG A 120 -14.19 14.67 12.50
CA ARG A 120 -14.01 14.72 13.96
C ARG A 120 -15.28 14.38 14.75
N GLU A 121 -16.45 14.56 14.16
CA GLU A 121 -17.75 14.27 14.76
C GLU A 121 -18.02 12.76 14.87
N PHE A 122 -17.29 11.97 14.13
CA PHE A 122 -17.44 10.51 14.10
C PHE A 122 -16.17 9.80 14.60
N LEU A 123 -15.01 10.32 14.26
CA LEU A 123 -13.73 9.66 14.49
C LEU A 123 -13.13 9.97 15.86
N ASP A 124 -12.79 8.92 16.57
CA ASP A 124 -11.85 8.96 17.70
C ASP A 124 -10.61 8.08 17.38
N PRO A 125 -9.56 8.09 18.23
CA PRO A 125 -8.37 7.25 17.99
C PRO A 125 -8.67 5.75 17.95
N THR A 126 -9.67 5.27 18.67
CA THR A 126 -10.06 3.86 18.69
C THR A 126 -10.73 3.46 17.38
N GLU A 127 -11.71 4.24 16.94
CA GLU A 127 -12.39 4.02 15.66
C GLU A 127 -11.40 4.09 14.49
N MET A 128 -10.49 5.06 14.52
CA MET A 128 -9.42 5.17 13.54
C MET A 128 -8.54 3.92 13.49
N ALA A 129 -8.15 3.41 14.65
CA ALA A 129 -7.31 2.20 14.72
C ALA A 129 -8.03 0.97 14.17
N LEU A 130 -9.32 0.79 14.51
CA LEU A 130 -10.13 -0.33 14.04
C LEU A 130 -10.37 -0.28 12.53
N PHE A 131 -10.80 0.87 12.03
CA PHE A 131 -11.00 1.06 10.59
C PHE A 131 -9.71 0.83 9.79
N ASN A 132 -8.60 1.41 10.24
CA ASN A 132 -7.31 1.26 9.58
C ASN A 132 -6.80 -0.18 9.61
N ALA A 133 -7.05 -0.92 10.71
CA ALA A 133 -6.72 -2.34 10.77
C ALA A 133 -7.52 -3.16 9.76
N ASP A 134 -8.78 -2.84 9.54
CA ASP A 134 -9.63 -3.49 8.54
C ASP A 134 -9.17 -3.17 7.11
N VAL A 135 -8.80 -1.92 6.81
CA VAL A 135 -8.18 -1.55 5.51
C VAL A 135 -6.92 -2.36 5.26
N VAL A 136 -5.98 -2.37 6.21
CA VAL A 136 -4.72 -3.13 6.11
C VAL A 136 -4.98 -4.62 5.90
N LYS A 137 -5.97 -5.19 6.62
CA LYS A 137 -6.39 -6.59 6.47
C LYS A 137 -6.89 -6.89 5.05
N VAL A 138 -7.78 -6.06 4.53
CA VAL A 138 -8.28 -6.22 3.16
C VAL A 138 -7.14 -6.20 2.15
N LEU A 139 -6.28 -5.18 2.19
CA LEU A 139 -5.16 -5.06 1.26
C LEU A 139 -4.18 -6.23 1.36
N ALA A 140 -3.90 -6.70 2.59
CA ALA A 140 -2.99 -7.82 2.82
C ALA A 140 -3.56 -9.16 2.34
N ALA A 141 -4.84 -9.45 2.64
CA ALA A 141 -5.42 -10.76 2.41
C ALA A 141 -5.98 -10.96 0.99
N THR A 142 -6.31 -9.89 0.26
CA THR A 142 -6.85 -9.99 -1.11
C THR A 142 -5.79 -10.17 -2.20
N GLY A 143 -4.51 -10.00 -1.89
CA GLY A 143 -3.39 -10.05 -2.84
C GLY A 143 -2.90 -8.68 -3.29
N ALA A 144 -3.57 -7.58 -2.93
CA ALA A 144 -3.10 -6.23 -3.25
C ALA A 144 -1.69 -5.97 -2.73
N PHE A 145 -1.40 -6.36 -1.50
CA PHE A 145 -0.07 -6.23 -0.90
C PHE A 145 1.00 -7.01 -1.66
N ARG A 146 0.67 -8.19 -2.19
CA ARG A 146 1.62 -8.97 -3.00
C ARG A 146 1.97 -8.27 -4.30
N LEU A 147 1.00 -7.64 -4.95
CA LEU A 147 1.25 -6.85 -6.15
C LEU A 147 2.18 -5.66 -5.86
N VAL A 148 2.02 -5.03 -4.70
CA VAL A 148 2.93 -3.97 -4.21
C VAL A 148 4.32 -4.55 -3.93
N GLN A 149 4.40 -5.71 -3.27
CA GLN A 149 5.66 -6.43 -3.01
C GLN A 149 6.41 -6.71 -4.30
N GLU A 150 5.77 -7.36 -5.27
CA GLU A 150 6.39 -7.72 -6.56
C GLU A 150 6.93 -6.49 -7.30
N ALA A 151 6.18 -5.39 -7.27
CA ALA A 151 6.56 -4.15 -7.93
C ALA A 151 7.79 -3.48 -7.26
N ILE A 152 7.87 -3.48 -5.94
CA ILE A 152 9.01 -2.92 -5.19
C ILE A 152 10.24 -3.81 -5.31
N ASP A 153 10.08 -5.13 -5.11
CA ASP A 153 11.18 -6.08 -5.15
C ASP A 153 11.82 -6.14 -6.54
N GLY A 154 11.04 -6.01 -7.62
CA GLY A 154 11.58 -5.94 -8.97
C GLY A 154 12.55 -4.75 -9.18
N VAL A 155 12.26 -3.61 -8.56
CA VAL A 155 13.16 -2.44 -8.60
C VAL A 155 14.39 -2.67 -7.72
N ILE A 156 14.22 -3.23 -6.52
CA ILE A 156 15.33 -3.55 -5.61
C ILE A 156 16.29 -4.56 -6.27
N ASP A 157 15.77 -5.60 -6.90
CA ASP A 157 16.59 -6.63 -7.55
C ASP A 157 17.38 -6.06 -8.73
N ALA A 158 16.78 -5.21 -9.56
CA ALA A 158 17.50 -4.52 -10.63
C ALA A 158 18.66 -3.65 -10.10
N LEU A 159 18.42 -2.92 -9.01
CA LEU A 159 19.45 -2.10 -8.35
C LEU A 159 20.57 -2.95 -7.74
N LYS A 160 20.25 -4.11 -7.14
CA LYS A 160 21.24 -5.09 -6.65
C LYS A 160 22.16 -5.58 -7.75
N GLU A 161 21.63 -5.75 -8.96
CA GLU A 161 22.37 -6.16 -10.15
C GLU A 161 23.14 -5.03 -10.84
N GLY A 162 23.05 -3.80 -10.32
CA GLY A 162 23.67 -2.60 -10.92
C GLY A 162 22.99 -2.15 -12.22
N LYS A 163 21.77 -2.59 -12.46
CA LYS A 163 20.97 -2.22 -13.64
C LYS A 163 20.14 -0.96 -13.38
N THR A 164 19.84 -0.21 -14.42
CA THR A 164 18.78 0.81 -14.36
C THR A 164 17.43 0.10 -14.21
N PRO A 165 16.67 0.34 -13.12
CA PRO A 165 15.41 -0.34 -12.91
C PRO A 165 14.32 0.18 -13.84
N GLU A 166 13.47 -0.72 -14.35
CA GLU A 166 12.19 -0.33 -14.91
C GLU A 166 11.21 -0.03 -13.76
N LEU A 167 10.76 1.22 -13.69
CA LEU A 167 9.88 1.65 -12.62
C LEU A 167 8.43 1.20 -12.87
N PRO A 168 7.71 0.74 -11.81
CA PRO A 168 6.38 0.19 -11.97
C PRO A 168 5.36 1.23 -12.44
N GLN A 169 4.41 0.81 -13.27
CA GLN A 169 3.22 1.56 -13.69
C GLN A 169 1.98 0.74 -13.39
N VAL A 170 1.62 0.66 -12.12
CA VAL A 170 0.62 -0.27 -11.60
C VAL A 170 -0.61 0.46 -11.09
N ILE A 171 -1.78 0.04 -11.54
CA ILE A 171 -3.06 0.34 -10.90
C ILE A 171 -3.54 -0.99 -10.30
N VAL A 172 -3.72 -1.03 -8.99
CA VAL A 172 -4.20 -2.20 -8.27
C VAL A 172 -5.72 -2.22 -8.34
N THR A 173 -6.26 -3.13 -9.15
CA THR A 173 -7.70 -3.41 -9.25
C THR A 173 -8.03 -4.72 -8.55
N ALA A 174 -9.30 -5.03 -8.35
CA ALA A 174 -9.75 -6.29 -7.75
C ALA A 174 -9.19 -7.50 -8.50
N GLU A 175 -9.24 -7.48 -9.84
CA GLU A 175 -8.78 -8.59 -10.68
C GLU A 175 -7.27 -8.81 -10.55
N ARG A 176 -6.50 -7.71 -10.57
CA ARG A 176 -5.03 -7.77 -10.45
C ARG A 176 -4.60 -8.20 -9.06
N ALA A 177 -5.25 -7.66 -8.01
CA ALA A 177 -4.98 -8.05 -6.63
C ALA A 177 -5.23 -9.53 -6.41
N VAL A 178 -6.40 -10.03 -6.83
CA VAL A 178 -6.79 -11.44 -6.65
C VAL A 178 -5.93 -12.38 -7.51
N ALA A 179 -5.51 -11.95 -8.69
CA ALA A 179 -4.54 -12.70 -9.49
C ALA A 179 -3.19 -12.85 -8.76
N ALA A 180 -2.66 -11.76 -8.20
CA ALA A 180 -1.44 -11.79 -7.39
C ALA A 180 -1.61 -12.59 -6.08
N GLY A 181 -2.83 -12.64 -5.53
CA GLY A 181 -3.18 -13.48 -4.37
C GLY A 181 -3.00 -14.97 -4.58
N ASN A 182 -3.02 -15.42 -5.83
CA ASN A 182 -2.80 -16.81 -6.28
C ASN A 182 -3.64 -17.84 -5.49
N PHE A 183 -4.93 -17.53 -5.30
CA PHE A 183 -5.89 -18.40 -4.62
C PHE A 183 -6.12 -19.69 -5.40
N LYS A 184 -6.03 -20.82 -4.72
CA LYS A 184 -6.29 -22.15 -5.28
C LYS A 184 -7.76 -22.51 -5.25
N ASN A 185 -8.46 -22.10 -4.19
CA ASN A 185 -9.89 -22.34 -4.05
C ASN A 185 -10.71 -21.22 -4.75
N PRO A 186 -11.63 -21.56 -5.66
CA PRO A 186 -12.42 -20.55 -6.38
C PRO A 186 -13.35 -19.72 -5.47
N TYR A 187 -13.83 -20.29 -4.35
CA TYR A 187 -14.63 -19.54 -3.38
C TYR A 187 -13.78 -18.58 -2.56
N ALA A 188 -12.54 -18.96 -2.19
CA ALA A 188 -11.59 -18.04 -1.57
C ALA A 188 -11.31 -16.85 -2.49
N ARG A 189 -11.06 -17.15 -3.78
CA ARG A 189 -10.87 -16.13 -4.81
C ARG A 189 -12.07 -15.17 -4.93
N ALA A 190 -13.30 -15.72 -4.97
CA ALA A 190 -14.53 -14.92 -5.06
C ALA A 190 -14.70 -14.01 -3.83
N LYS A 191 -14.42 -14.51 -2.62
CA LYS A 191 -14.49 -13.72 -1.39
C LYS A 191 -13.45 -12.61 -1.34
N ALA A 192 -12.22 -12.90 -1.74
CA ALA A 192 -11.15 -11.87 -1.84
C ALA A 192 -11.54 -10.77 -2.83
N MET A 193 -12.14 -11.13 -3.98
CA MET A 193 -12.63 -10.18 -4.97
C MET A 193 -13.77 -9.32 -4.43
N ALA A 194 -14.74 -9.92 -3.74
CA ALA A 194 -15.85 -9.21 -3.09
C ALA A 194 -15.32 -8.23 -2.03
N ALA A 195 -14.37 -8.66 -1.19
CA ALA A 195 -13.73 -7.80 -0.19
C ALA A 195 -13.07 -6.57 -0.83
N TYR A 196 -12.35 -6.77 -1.93
CA TYR A 196 -11.68 -5.68 -2.63
C TYR A 196 -12.68 -4.68 -3.24
N TYR A 197 -13.73 -5.16 -3.91
CA TYR A 197 -14.77 -4.29 -4.47
C TYR A 197 -15.52 -3.50 -3.41
N ILE A 198 -15.81 -4.11 -2.25
CA ILE A 198 -16.40 -3.37 -1.12
C ILE A 198 -15.46 -2.25 -0.67
N ALA A 199 -14.16 -2.52 -0.53
CA ALA A 199 -13.19 -1.53 -0.12
C ALA A 199 -13.01 -0.39 -1.15
N GLU A 200 -13.04 -0.68 -2.46
CA GLU A 200 -13.08 0.35 -3.50
C GLU A 200 -14.33 1.26 -3.33
N LYS A 201 -15.48 0.66 -3.02
CA LYS A 201 -16.70 1.43 -2.80
C LYS A 201 -16.65 2.27 -1.53
N VAL A 202 -16.02 1.77 -0.49
CA VAL A 202 -15.76 2.53 0.75
C VAL A 202 -14.93 3.78 0.44
N ALA A 203 -13.89 3.67 -0.38
CA ALA A 203 -13.08 4.82 -0.76
C ALA A 203 -13.90 5.94 -1.43
N ASP A 204 -14.85 5.59 -2.31
CA ASP A 204 -15.76 6.55 -2.94
C ASP A 204 -16.69 7.23 -1.91
N ILE A 205 -17.20 6.46 -0.96
CA ILE A 205 -18.12 6.96 0.07
C ILE A 205 -17.38 7.90 1.03
N ASP A 206 -16.16 7.54 1.44
CA ASP A 206 -15.32 8.37 2.30
C ASP A 206 -14.95 9.70 1.64
N VAL A 207 -14.61 9.69 0.35
CA VAL A 207 -14.38 10.95 -0.39
C VAL A 207 -15.62 11.83 -0.34
N LYS A 208 -16.82 11.28 -0.57
CA LYS A 208 -18.06 12.03 -0.50
C LYS A 208 -18.35 12.55 0.90
N GLY A 209 -18.26 11.70 1.93
CA GLY A 209 -18.60 12.03 3.31
C GLY A 209 -17.58 12.94 3.97
N CYS A 210 -16.29 12.80 3.66
CA CYS A 210 -15.23 13.59 4.30
C CYS A 210 -14.96 14.93 3.63
N PHE A 211 -15.19 15.06 2.32
CA PHE A 211 -14.75 16.24 1.57
C PHE A 211 -15.85 16.97 0.80
N ILE A 212 -16.93 16.29 0.40
CA ILE A 212 -17.95 16.87 -0.49
C ILE A 212 -19.19 17.28 0.31
N GLU A 213 -19.77 16.37 1.08
CA GLU A 213 -20.97 16.64 1.86
C GLU A 213 -20.66 17.52 3.07
N GLN A 214 -21.42 18.60 3.27
CA GLN A 214 -21.21 19.56 4.36
C GLN A 214 -22.30 19.50 5.44
N ASP A 215 -23.43 18.82 5.17
CA ASP A 215 -24.51 18.66 6.13
C ASP A 215 -24.19 17.52 7.13
N PRO A 216 -24.00 17.80 8.44
CA PRO A 216 -23.71 16.79 9.44
C PRO A 216 -24.74 15.66 9.51
N GLN A 217 -26.01 15.97 9.28
CA GLN A 217 -27.09 14.97 9.28
C GLN A 217 -26.94 13.96 8.15
N LYS A 218 -26.17 14.29 7.11
CA LYS A 218 -25.89 13.42 5.95
C LYS A 218 -24.53 12.81 6.02
N TYR A 219 -23.46 13.58 6.31
CA TYR A 219 -22.12 13.02 6.24
C TYR A 219 -21.79 12.07 7.40
N ILE A 220 -22.32 12.32 8.62
CA ILE A 220 -22.05 11.44 9.76
C ILE A 220 -22.54 10.01 9.48
N PRO A 221 -23.82 9.76 9.13
CA PRO A 221 -24.25 8.39 8.81
C PRO A 221 -23.59 7.82 7.56
N LEU A 222 -23.21 8.67 6.60
CA LEU A 222 -22.50 8.23 5.39
C LEU A 222 -21.09 7.70 5.72
N VAL A 223 -20.30 8.43 6.51
CA VAL A 223 -18.97 7.98 6.97
C VAL A 223 -19.08 6.75 7.86
N ALA A 224 -20.05 6.72 8.80
CA ALA A 224 -20.30 5.54 9.62
C ALA A 224 -20.61 4.30 8.78
N SER A 225 -21.44 4.46 7.73
CA SER A 225 -21.74 3.34 6.82
C SER A 225 -20.51 2.83 6.06
N ALA A 226 -19.58 3.73 5.69
CA ALA A 226 -18.32 3.37 5.05
C ALA A 226 -17.44 2.51 5.97
N HIS A 227 -17.35 2.86 7.25
CA HIS A 227 -16.64 2.08 8.25
C HIS A 227 -17.24 0.69 8.45
N GLU A 228 -18.58 0.57 8.54
CA GLU A 228 -19.25 -0.73 8.62
C GLU A 228 -19.03 -1.57 7.35
N MET A 229 -19.03 -0.97 6.18
CA MET A 229 -18.71 -1.66 4.93
C MET A 229 -17.27 -2.17 4.90
N MET A 230 -16.29 -1.39 5.39
CA MET A 230 -14.91 -1.84 5.47
C MET A 230 -14.76 -3.03 6.41
N ARG A 231 -15.49 -3.03 7.54
CA ARG A 231 -15.55 -4.18 8.44
C ARG A 231 -16.05 -5.44 7.76
N VAL A 232 -17.11 -5.32 6.95
CA VAL A 232 -17.61 -6.45 6.13
C VAL A 232 -16.56 -6.92 5.13
N ALA A 233 -15.88 -5.99 4.45
CA ALA A 233 -14.79 -6.32 3.53
C ALA A 233 -13.67 -7.10 4.23
N ALA A 234 -13.26 -6.66 5.44
CA ALA A 234 -12.24 -7.33 6.24
C ALA A 234 -12.64 -8.75 6.65
N ILE A 235 -13.93 -8.96 6.99
CA ILE A 235 -14.46 -10.30 7.30
C ILE A 235 -14.40 -11.21 6.06
N GLU A 236 -14.77 -10.73 4.88
CA GLU A 236 -14.70 -11.54 3.66
C GLU A 236 -13.24 -11.82 3.22
N ALA A 237 -12.32 -10.88 3.46
CA ALA A 237 -10.89 -11.09 3.25
C ALA A 237 -10.32 -12.17 4.20
N ASP A 238 -10.70 -12.15 5.48
CA ASP A 238 -10.35 -13.21 6.44
C ASP A 238 -10.92 -14.57 6.00
N ARG A 239 -12.19 -14.64 5.62
CA ARG A 239 -12.81 -15.87 5.14
C ARG A 239 -12.13 -16.45 3.91
N ALA A 240 -11.70 -15.60 2.97
CA ALA A 240 -10.91 -16.04 1.83
C ALA A 240 -9.62 -16.75 2.28
N ARG A 241 -8.91 -16.16 3.23
CA ARG A 241 -7.67 -16.72 3.77
C ARG A 241 -7.92 -18.01 4.58
N GLU A 242 -8.98 -18.09 5.37
CA GLU A 242 -9.32 -19.29 6.14
C GLU A 242 -9.68 -20.49 5.25
N ILE A 243 -10.34 -20.26 4.11
CA ILE A 243 -10.59 -21.33 3.13
C ILE A 243 -9.27 -21.89 2.59
N GLU A 244 -8.32 -21.04 2.23
CA GLU A 244 -6.99 -21.47 1.77
C GLU A 244 -6.19 -22.18 2.87
N LYS A 245 -6.30 -21.72 4.13
CA LYS A 245 -5.69 -22.42 5.29
C LYS A 245 -6.27 -23.82 5.47
N GLY A 246 -7.59 -23.97 5.32
CA GLY A 246 -8.26 -25.26 5.45
C GLY A 246 -7.75 -26.30 4.43
N SER A 247 -7.22 -25.84 3.29
CA SER A 247 -6.62 -26.70 2.25
C SER A 247 -5.08 -26.72 2.27
N ASP A 248 -4.46 -26.06 3.24
CA ASP A 248 -3.01 -25.79 3.31
C ASP A 248 -2.43 -25.24 1.99
N SER A 249 -3.17 -24.33 1.37
CA SER A 249 -2.86 -23.76 0.04
C SER A 249 -2.61 -22.25 0.04
N VAL A 250 -2.41 -21.65 1.21
CA VAL A 250 -2.10 -20.21 1.32
C VAL A 250 -0.80 -19.89 0.62
N TYR A 251 -0.87 -19.08 -0.44
CA TYR A 251 0.32 -18.61 -1.12
C TYR A 251 1.09 -17.61 -0.27
N ARG A 252 2.35 -17.90 0.01
CA ARG A 252 3.27 -17.10 0.83
C ARG A 252 4.53 -16.76 0.06
N THR A 253 5.06 -15.56 0.26
CA THR A 253 6.26 -15.05 -0.43
C THR A 253 7.23 -14.40 0.56
N PRO A 254 7.74 -15.14 1.57
CA PRO A 254 8.74 -14.61 2.48
C PRO A 254 10.07 -14.37 1.73
N HIS A 255 10.87 -13.43 2.25
CA HIS A 255 12.22 -13.21 1.75
C HIS A 255 13.24 -14.11 2.46
N SER A 256 14.29 -14.50 1.75
CA SER A 256 15.53 -15.01 2.33
C SER A 256 16.39 -13.85 2.89
N LYS A 257 17.52 -14.18 3.52
CA LYS A 257 18.45 -13.16 4.06
C LYS A 257 19.05 -12.24 3.01
N ASP A 258 19.20 -12.73 1.79
CA ASP A 258 19.71 -12.01 0.62
C ASP A 258 18.60 -11.33 -0.20
N GLY A 259 17.36 -11.34 0.33
CA GLY A 259 16.20 -10.67 -0.28
C GLY A 259 15.54 -11.43 -1.42
N LYS A 260 15.91 -12.69 -1.65
CA LYS A 260 15.22 -13.52 -2.66
C LYS A 260 13.83 -13.90 -2.17
N ILE A 261 12.81 -13.73 -3.01
CA ILE A 261 11.44 -14.18 -2.71
C ILE A 261 11.39 -15.70 -2.71
N LEU A 262 10.96 -16.27 -1.60
CA LEU A 262 10.72 -17.71 -1.44
C LEU A 262 9.23 -17.99 -1.59
N LYS A 263 8.84 -18.78 -2.61
CA LYS A 263 7.44 -19.11 -2.87
C LYS A 263 7.08 -20.39 -2.12
N LYS A 264 6.01 -20.37 -1.33
CA LYS A 264 5.49 -21.56 -0.67
C LYS A 264 3.96 -21.53 -0.55
N PHE A 265 3.37 -22.71 -0.54
CA PHE A 265 1.93 -22.90 -0.32
C PHE A 265 1.67 -23.64 1.00
N SER A 266 2.22 -24.82 1.17
CA SER A 266 2.05 -25.59 2.40
C SER A 266 2.73 -24.92 3.59
N LEU A 267 2.10 -24.99 4.76
CA LEU A 267 2.64 -24.44 6.00
C LEU A 267 4.00 -25.06 6.35
N MET A 268 4.12 -26.38 6.17
CA MET A 268 5.32 -27.14 6.51
C MET A 268 6.37 -27.19 5.40
N GLU A 269 6.09 -26.56 4.24
CA GLU A 269 7.07 -26.47 3.16
C GLU A 269 8.33 -25.72 3.63
N ASN A 270 9.47 -26.40 3.53
CA ASN A 270 10.74 -25.87 4.03
C ASN A 270 11.67 -25.51 2.87
N HIS A 271 12.12 -24.25 2.83
CA HIS A 271 13.06 -23.73 1.83
C HIS A 271 14.54 -23.91 2.22
N SER A 272 14.85 -24.54 3.35
CA SER A 272 16.22 -24.68 3.86
C SER A 272 17.11 -25.60 3.01
N LYS A 273 16.64 -26.11 1.85
CA LYS A 273 17.37 -27.00 0.94
C LYS A 273 17.46 -26.49 -0.51
N GLN A 274 17.22 -25.18 -0.75
CA GLN A 274 17.46 -24.60 -2.09
C GLN A 274 18.55 -23.54 -2.04
#